data_63d0ff10b38ffa20b16a5498441d7469
#
_entry.id   63d0ff10b38ffa20b16a5498441d7469
#
_cell.length_a   1.000
_cell.length_b   1.000
_cell.length_c   1.000
_cell.angle_alpha   90.00
_cell.angle_beta   90.00
_cell.angle_gamma   90.00
#
_symmetry.space_group_name_H-M   'P 1'
#
loop_
_entity.id
_entity.type
_entity.pdbx_description
1 polymer ?
#
loop_
_entity_poly.entity_id
_entity_poly.type
_entity_poly.pdbx_seq_one_letter_code
_entity_poly.pdbx_strand_id
1 'polypeptide(L)'
;MLIAGFPAGSFATNCYVVAPGPGEECLIIDPGQDAEPGVTELLAEYRLRPVAVLATHGHVDHIWSVAPVCDARGIPAYIHPADRDLLSDPAKGFPLQVGQQLFRGLTFTEPDDVVALTDGMTLRLAGVELRVDHAPGHTPGSVTFRTAAAAADATKSRGPLGQRGVPEGSPPRASSVLFSGDLLFAGSIGRTDLPGGDYPTILDSLSRVCLTLPDDTRVLPGHGPQTTIGAERATNPFLAGLARAPGPSPRPAPAAGPKRPGL
;
A
#
# COMPACT_ATOMS: atom_id res chain seq x y z
N MET A 1 10.45 -2.82 14.06
CA MET A 1 9.90 -3.29 12.76
C MET A 1 10.93 -2.98 11.68
N LEU A 2 11.23 -3.93 10.81
CA LEU A 2 12.06 -3.75 9.61
C LEU A 2 11.15 -3.37 8.46
N ILE A 3 11.46 -2.27 7.77
CA ILE A 3 10.86 -1.89 6.50
C ILE A 3 12.02 -1.61 5.55
N ALA A 4 12.11 -2.36 4.48
CA ALA A 4 13.07 -2.15 3.40
C ALA A 4 12.32 -1.97 2.09
N GLY A 5 12.86 -1.19 1.16
CA GLY A 5 12.20 -0.95 -0.11
C GLY A 5 13.16 -0.50 -1.19
N PHE A 6 12.72 -0.62 -2.43
CA PHE A 6 13.46 -0.20 -3.62
C PHE A 6 12.47 0.20 -4.72
N PRO A 7 12.84 1.11 -5.61
CA PRO A 7 12.07 1.40 -6.81
C PRO A 7 12.24 0.26 -7.83
N ALA A 8 11.13 -0.30 -8.28
CA ALA A 8 11.09 -1.44 -9.21
C ALA A 8 10.83 -0.97 -10.65
N GLY A 9 11.57 -1.53 -11.58
CA GLY A 9 11.39 -1.35 -13.02
C GLY A 9 11.47 0.07 -13.55
N SER A 10 10.97 0.25 -14.75
CA SER A 10 10.98 1.55 -15.46
C SER A 10 10.00 2.56 -14.88
N PHE A 11 8.95 2.08 -14.19
CA PHE A 11 7.96 2.93 -13.52
C PHE A 11 8.46 3.45 -12.17
N ALA A 12 9.56 2.88 -11.66
CA ALA A 12 10.14 3.23 -10.36
C ALA A 12 9.12 3.13 -9.20
N THR A 13 8.23 2.14 -9.27
CA THR A 13 7.24 1.86 -8.23
C THR A 13 7.94 1.33 -6.98
N ASN A 14 7.69 1.91 -5.84
CA ASN A 14 8.28 1.49 -4.58
C ASN A 14 7.72 0.14 -4.12
N CYS A 15 8.51 -0.91 -4.23
CA CYS A 15 8.25 -2.21 -3.63
C CYS A 15 8.80 -2.22 -2.20
N TYR A 16 7.99 -2.67 -1.23
CA TYR A 16 8.39 -2.74 0.17
C TYR A 16 8.38 -4.17 0.71
N VAL A 17 9.31 -4.46 1.62
CA VAL A 17 9.34 -5.68 2.43
C VAL A 17 9.22 -5.28 3.90
N VAL A 18 8.26 -5.88 4.61
CA VAL A 18 7.91 -5.52 5.99
C VAL A 18 7.99 -6.74 6.88
N ALA A 19 8.73 -6.66 7.99
CA ALA A 19 8.90 -7.74 8.95
C ALA A 19 9.02 -7.19 10.39
N PRO A 20 8.81 -8.02 11.43
CA PRO A 20 9.15 -7.63 12.81
C PRO A 20 10.63 -7.30 12.98
N GLY A 21 11.50 -8.06 12.31
CA GLY A 21 12.94 -7.92 12.33
C GLY A 21 13.65 -8.84 11.34
N PRO A 22 14.98 -8.82 11.28
CA PRO A 22 15.75 -9.75 10.46
C PRO A 22 15.57 -11.20 10.93
N GLY A 23 15.54 -12.16 9.98
CA GLY A 23 15.37 -13.59 10.24
C GLY A 23 13.94 -14.05 10.39
N GLU A 24 12.99 -13.12 10.38
CA GLU A 24 11.56 -13.36 10.62
C GLU A 24 10.78 -13.60 9.31
N GLU A 25 9.49 -13.87 9.45
CA GLU A 25 8.54 -13.81 8.35
C GLU A 25 8.33 -12.37 7.89
N CYS A 26 7.94 -12.18 6.61
CA CYS A 26 7.72 -10.85 6.06
C CYS A 26 6.54 -10.81 5.10
N LEU A 27 6.09 -9.59 4.83
CA LEU A 27 5.12 -9.22 3.81
C LEU A 27 5.84 -8.47 2.68
N ILE A 28 5.38 -8.67 1.45
CA ILE A 28 5.85 -7.92 0.28
C ILE A 28 4.70 -7.03 -0.17
N ILE A 29 4.95 -5.73 -0.35
CA ILE A 29 3.93 -4.76 -0.78
C ILE A 29 4.32 -4.23 -2.15
N ASP A 30 3.38 -4.27 -3.10
CA ASP A 30 3.48 -3.75 -4.46
C ASP A 30 4.75 -4.23 -5.21
N PRO A 31 4.93 -5.53 -5.45
CA PRO A 31 6.00 -6.02 -6.30
C PRO A 31 5.70 -5.68 -7.77
N GLY A 32 6.14 -4.49 -8.17
CA GLY A 32 5.92 -3.92 -9.49
C GLY A 32 6.76 -4.54 -10.60
N GLN A 33 6.98 -3.77 -11.68
CA GLN A 33 7.74 -4.26 -12.83
C GLN A 33 9.14 -4.71 -12.42
N ASP A 34 9.53 -5.91 -12.84
CA ASP A 34 10.87 -6.49 -12.60
C ASP A 34 11.29 -6.48 -11.12
N ALA A 35 10.33 -6.57 -10.18
CA ALA A 35 10.61 -6.50 -8.74
C ALA A 35 11.26 -7.79 -8.18
N GLU A 36 11.10 -8.93 -8.82
CA GLU A 36 11.51 -10.24 -8.29
C GLU A 36 13.00 -10.32 -7.88
N PRO A 37 13.97 -9.83 -8.68
CA PRO A 37 15.38 -9.81 -8.28
C PRO A 37 15.63 -8.96 -7.02
N GLY A 38 15.05 -7.77 -6.93
CA GLY A 38 15.18 -6.88 -5.77
C GLY A 38 14.53 -7.45 -4.51
N VAL A 39 13.38 -8.09 -4.65
CA VAL A 39 12.74 -8.84 -3.55
C VAL A 39 13.66 -9.94 -3.06
N THR A 40 14.17 -10.78 -3.96
CA THR A 40 15.07 -11.89 -3.61
C THR A 40 16.34 -11.40 -2.90
N GLU A 41 16.91 -10.28 -3.35
CA GLU A 41 18.07 -9.66 -2.69
C GLU A 41 17.77 -9.22 -1.26
N LEU A 42 16.63 -8.53 -1.03
CA LEU A 42 16.22 -8.10 0.31
C LEU A 42 15.93 -9.29 1.23
N LEU A 43 15.25 -10.32 0.70
CA LEU A 43 14.97 -11.54 1.47
C LEU A 43 16.28 -12.22 1.92
N ALA A 44 17.29 -12.28 1.05
CA ALA A 44 18.59 -12.85 1.38
C ALA A 44 19.37 -11.95 2.37
N GLU A 45 19.41 -10.63 2.15
CA GLU A 45 20.14 -9.68 3.01
C GLU A 45 19.66 -9.74 4.46
N TYR A 46 18.33 -9.76 4.66
CA TYR A 46 17.74 -9.78 6.00
C TYR A 46 17.34 -11.18 6.48
N ARG A 47 17.58 -12.23 5.69
CA ARG A 47 17.20 -13.63 5.98
C ARG A 47 15.70 -13.77 6.24
N LEU A 48 14.86 -13.13 5.44
CA LEU A 48 13.42 -13.09 5.61
C LEU A 48 12.72 -14.23 4.87
N ARG A 49 11.54 -14.61 5.38
CA ARG A 49 10.65 -15.59 4.76
C ARG A 49 9.33 -14.92 4.40
N PRO A 50 9.04 -14.69 3.11
CA PRO A 50 7.78 -14.06 2.72
C PRO A 50 6.60 -15.02 2.94
N VAL A 51 5.47 -14.48 3.42
CA VAL A 51 4.24 -15.26 3.68
C VAL A 51 3.04 -14.71 2.92
N ALA A 52 3.13 -13.51 2.36
CA ALA A 52 2.08 -12.92 1.53
C ALA A 52 2.61 -11.76 0.69
N VAL A 53 1.92 -11.52 -0.43
CA VAL A 53 2.02 -10.29 -1.22
C VAL A 53 0.77 -9.46 -0.97
N LEU A 54 0.93 -8.16 -0.75
CA LEU A 54 -0.16 -7.19 -0.58
C LEU A 54 -0.10 -6.18 -1.72
N ALA A 55 -1.18 -6.05 -2.49
CA ALA A 55 -1.30 -5.02 -3.51
C ALA A 55 -2.15 -3.86 -2.98
N THR A 56 -1.62 -2.62 -3.07
CA THR A 56 -2.37 -1.42 -2.72
C THR A 56 -3.48 -1.15 -3.73
N HIS A 57 -3.24 -1.46 -4.99
CA HIS A 57 -4.22 -1.37 -6.08
C HIS A 57 -3.77 -2.17 -7.31
N GLY A 58 -4.59 -2.21 -8.35
CA GLY A 58 -4.40 -3.10 -9.49
C GLY A 58 -3.68 -2.50 -10.70
N HIS A 59 -3.09 -1.31 -10.66
CA HIS A 59 -2.32 -0.83 -11.80
C HIS A 59 -1.07 -1.69 -12.03
N VAL A 60 -0.76 -1.90 -13.31
CA VAL A 60 0.24 -2.87 -13.75
C VAL A 60 1.62 -2.67 -13.13
N ASP A 61 2.02 -1.45 -12.92
CA ASP A 61 3.31 -1.10 -12.34
C ASP A 61 3.43 -1.48 -10.86
N HIS A 62 2.31 -1.72 -10.16
CA HIS A 62 2.25 -2.25 -8.78
C HIS A 62 2.10 -3.77 -8.74
N ILE A 63 1.49 -4.37 -9.76
CA ILE A 63 1.13 -5.78 -9.73
C ILE A 63 1.93 -6.66 -10.70
N TRP A 64 2.82 -6.11 -11.50
CA TRP A 64 3.54 -6.81 -12.57
C TRP A 64 4.20 -8.10 -12.10
N SER A 65 4.84 -8.10 -10.96
CA SER A 65 5.53 -9.26 -10.41
C SER A 65 4.74 -10.01 -9.33
N VAL A 66 3.44 -9.69 -9.13
CA VAL A 66 2.63 -10.35 -8.09
C VAL A 66 2.56 -11.86 -8.33
N ALA A 67 2.09 -12.31 -9.52
CA ALA A 67 2.00 -13.73 -9.81
C ALA A 67 3.38 -14.42 -9.79
N PRO A 68 4.43 -13.92 -10.47
CA PRO A 68 5.76 -14.53 -10.39
C PRO A 68 6.30 -14.67 -8.96
N VAL A 69 6.09 -13.65 -8.10
CA VAL A 69 6.55 -13.68 -6.70
C VAL A 69 5.75 -14.67 -5.87
N CYS A 70 4.42 -14.73 -6.05
CA CYS A 70 3.55 -15.65 -5.34
C CYS A 70 3.82 -17.10 -5.74
N ASP A 71 3.86 -17.39 -7.03
CA ASP A 71 4.02 -18.75 -7.57
C ASP A 71 5.39 -19.34 -7.20
N ALA A 72 6.45 -18.54 -7.31
CA ALA A 72 7.80 -19.00 -6.95
C ALA A 72 7.94 -19.33 -5.46
N ARG A 73 7.04 -18.88 -4.60
CA ARG A 73 7.15 -19.00 -3.14
C ARG A 73 5.96 -19.72 -2.49
N GLY A 74 4.90 -20.02 -3.27
CA GLY A 74 3.69 -20.68 -2.78
C GLY A 74 2.96 -19.83 -1.73
N ILE A 75 2.87 -18.52 -1.95
CA ILE A 75 2.26 -17.57 -1.01
C ILE A 75 1.07 -16.84 -1.65
N PRO A 76 0.02 -16.47 -0.88
CA PRO A 76 -1.15 -15.77 -1.38
C PRO A 76 -0.85 -14.31 -1.75
N ALA A 77 -1.65 -13.78 -2.67
CA ALA A 77 -1.78 -12.36 -2.94
C ALA A 77 -3.03 -11.79 -2.29
N TYR A 78 -2.94 -10.58 -1.76
CA TYR A 78 -4.05 -9.83 -1.19
C TYR A 78 -4.33 -8.60 -2.05
N ILE A 79 -5.56 -8.44 -2.53
CA ILE A 79 -6.00 -7.29 -3.32
C ILE A 79 -7.48 -7.00 -3.06
N HIS A 80 -7.89 -5.75 -3.22
CA HIS A 80 -9.31 -5.40 -3.13
C HIS A 80 -10.09 -5.97 -4.33
N PRO A 81 -11.30 -6.52 -4.12
CA PRO A 81 -12.08 -7.17 -5.19
C PRO A 81 -12.33 -6.31 -6.42
N ALA A 82 -12.46 -4.99 -6.26
CA ALA A 82 -12.71 -4.08 -7.37
C ALA A 82 -11.53 -3.95 -8.35
N ASP A 83 -10.32 -4.34 -7.94
CA ASP A 83 -9.12 -4.29 -8.77
C ASP A 83 -8.59 -5.70 -9.13
N ARG A 84 -9.24 -6.77 -8.63
CA ARG A 84 -8.77 -8.15 -8.82
C ARG A 84 -8.60 -8.53 -10.28
N ASP A 85 -9.54 -8.13 -11.13
CA ASP A 85 -9.50 -8.43 -12.57
C ASP A 85 -8.24 -7.91 -13.26
N LEU A 86 -7.60 -6.87 -12.71
CA LEU A 86 -6.37 -6.29 -13.25
C LEU A 86 -5.16 -7.23 -13.10
N LEU A 87 -5.19 -8.19 -12.17
CA LEU A 87 -4.11 -9.17 -12.02
C LEU A 87 -3.91 -10.00 -13.30
N SER A 88 -5.00 -10.38 -13.97
CA SER A 88 -4.95 -11.16 -15.20
C SER A 88 -5.12 -10.33 -16.48
N ASP A 89 -5.69 -9.13 -16.37
CA ASP A 89 -5.92 -8.22 -17.51
C ASP A 89 -5.59 -6.76 -17.13
N PRO A 90 -4.32 -6.41 -16.98
CA PRO A 90 -3.91 -5.06 -16.60
C PRO A 90 -4.24 -4.03 -17.70
N ALA A 91 -4.56 -4.46 -18.93
CA ALA A 91 -4.99 -3.57 -20.00
C ALA A 91 -6.28 -2.81 -19.65
N LYS A 92 -7.13 -3.36 -18.79
CA LYS A 92 -8.34 -2.70 -18.28
C LYS A 92 -8.05 -1.42 -17.48
N GLY A 93 -6.85 -1.29 -16.90
CA GLY A 93 -6.39 -0.07 -16.21
C GLY A 93 -6.01 1.09 -17.16
N PHE A 94 -6.15 0.91 -18.48
CA PHE A 94 -5.80 1.91 -19.50
C PHE A 94 -6.96 2.11 -20.46
N PRO A 95 -7.00 3.25 -21.19
CA PRO A 95 -7.90 3.39 -22.34
C PRO A 95 -7.66 2.24 -23.32
N LEU A 96 -8.76 1.64 -23.84
CA LEU A 96 -8.76 0.35 -24.54
C LEU A 96 -7.64 0.18 -25.57
N GLN A 97 -7.49 1.16 -26.47
CA GLN A 97 -6.45 1.10 -27.53
C GLN A 97 -5.04 1.15 -26.96
N VAL A 98 -4.83 1.96 -25.91
CA VAL A 98 -3.53 2.10 -25.24
C VAL A 98 -3.15 0.81 -24.53
N GLY A 99 -4.07 0.23 -23.77
CA GLY A 99 -3.86 -1.03 -23.07
C GLY A 99 -3.53 -2.18 -24.02
N GLN A 100 -4.32 -2.34 -25.09
CA GLN A 100 -4.08 -3.37 -26.10
C GLN A 100 -2.71 -3.24 -26.79
N GLN A 101 -2.24 -2.01 -27.00
CA GLN A 101 -0.93 -1.77 -27.62
C GLN A 101 0.22 -2.01 -26.64
N LEU A 102 0.11 -1.53 -25.38
CA LEU A 102 1.15 -1.65 -24.36
C LEU A 102 1.42 -3.11 -23.98
N PHE A 103 0.37 -3.92 -23.87
CA PHE A 103 0.48 -5.30 -23.39
C PHE A 103 0.40 -6.35 -24.50
N ARG A 104 0.55 -5.92 -25.77
CA ARG A 104 0.51 -6.83 -26.91
C ARG A 104 1.59 -7.91 -26.80
N GLY A 105 1.16 -9.17 -26.75
CA GLY A 105 2.05 -10.34 -26.66
C GLY A 105 2.58 -10.62 -25.25
N LEU A 106 2.14 -9.87 -24.23
CA LEU A 106 2.35 -10.19 -22.84
C LEU A 106 1.17 -10.98 -22.28
N THR A 107 1.45 -11.90 -21.39
CA THR A 107 0.43 -12.67 -20.67
C THR A 107 0.60 -12.42 -19.18
N PHE A 108 -0.48 -12.02 -18.54
CA PHE A 108 -0.57 -11.87 -17.10
C PHE A 108 -1.48 -12.96 -16.55
N THR A 109 -1.17 -13.47 -15.39
CA THR A 109 -1.94 -14.49 -14.70
C THR A 109 -2.27 -14.05 -13.29
N GLU A 110 -3.41 -14.46 -12.80
CA GLU A 110 -3.74 -14.32 -11.39
C GLU A 110 -2.99 -15.41 -10.61
N PRO A 111 -2.44 -15.11 -9.40
CA PRO A 111 -1.89 -16.14 -8.53
C PRO A 111 -2.93 -17.20 -8.14
N ASP A 112 -2.51 -18.42 -7.82
CA ASP A 112 -3.39 -19.52 -7.43
C ASP A 112 -4.24 -19.21 -6.19
N ASP A 113 -3.70 -18.40 -5.25
CA ASP A 113 -4.39 -18.00 -4.02
C ASP A 113 -4.48 -16.48 -3.92
N VAL A 114 -5.70 -15.96 -4.06
CA VAL A 114 -6.00 -14.52 -3.97
C VAL A 114 -7.04 -14.26 -2.90
N VAL A 115 -6.64 -13.50 -1.89
CA VAL A 115 -7.46 -13.12 -0.73
C VAL A 115 -8.02 -11.72 -0.92
N ALA A 116 -9.33 -11.57 -0.72
CA ALA A 116 -10.00 -10.28 -0.84
C ALA A 116 -9.71 -9.36 0.36
N LEU A 117 -9.27 -8.14 0.07
CA LEU A 117 -9.16 -7.05 1.04
C LEU A 117 -10.51 -6.33 1.18
N THR A 118 -10.83 -5.91 2.40
CA THR A 118 -12.03 -5.11 2.70
C THR A 118 -11.71 -3.96 3.62
N ASP A 119 -12.53 -2.89 3.54
CA ASP A 119 -12.37 -1.73 4.42
C ASP A 119 -12.44 -2.09 5.89
N GLY A 120 -11.54 -1.53 6.69
CA GLY A 120 -11.45 -1.77 8.13
C GLY A 120 -10.88 -3.15 8.53
N MET A 121 -10.54 -4.00 7.56
CA MET A 121 -9.89 -5.30 7.83
C MET A 121 -8.57 -5.10 8.59
N THR A 122 -8.30 -5.99 9.52
CA THR A 122 -7.01 -6.06 10.22
C THR A 122 -6.30 -7.34 9.83
N LEU A 123 -5.19 -7.21 9.13
CA LEU A 123 -4.30 -8.32 8.78
C LEU A 123 -3.31 -8.56 9.93
N ARG A 124 -3.24 -9.80 10.41
CA ARG A 124 -2.22 -10.25 11.36
C ARG A 124 -1.38 -11.33 10.71
N LEU A 125 -0.35 -10.91 10.00
CA LEU A 125 0.50 -11.76 9.18
C LEU A 125 1.97 -11.47 9.49
N ALA A 126 2.83 -12.46 9.42
CA ALA A 126 4.28 -12.30 9.63
C ALA A 126 4.64 -11.58 10.95
N GLY A 127 3.82 -11.72 12.00
CA GLY A 127 4.03 -10.96 13.25
C GLY A 127 3.81 -9.45 13.14
N VAL A 128 3.24 -8.98 12.03
CA VAL A 128 2.89 -7.57 11.78
C VAL A 128 1.37 -7.43 11.80
N GLU A 129 0.87 -6.35 12.39
CA GLU A 129 -0.54 -5.97 12.31
C GLU A 129 -0.69 -4.77 11.36
N LEU A 130 -1.49 -4.95 10.30
CA LEU A 130 -1.80 -3.92 9.32
C LEU A 130 -3.32 -3.70 9.29
N ARG A 131 -3.75 -2.46 9.42
CA ARG A 131 -5.11 -2.06 9.11
C ARG A 131 -5.23 -1.70 7.65
N VAL A 132 -6.27 -2.22 7.00
CA VAL A 132 -6.65 -1.88 5.62
C VAL A 132 -7.67 -0.76 5.68
N ASP A 133 -7.40 0.34 4.99
CA ASP A 133 -8.37 1.41 4.78
C ASP A 133 -8.65 1.51 3.26
N HIS A 134 -9.90 1.25 2.82
CA HIS A 134 -10.29 1.39 1.42
C HIS A 134 -10.28 2.87 1.03
N ALA A 135 -9.55 3.20 0.00
CA ALA A 135 -9.26 4.58 -0.40
C ALA A 135 -9.40 4.77 -1.92
N PRO A 136 -10.62 4.58 -2.47
CA PRO A 136 -10.86 4.66 -3.91
C PRO A 136 -10.63 6.07 -4.45
N GLY A 137 -10.50 6.15 -5.77
CA GLY A 137 -10.38 7.41 -6.52
C GLY A 137 -9.19 7.44 -7.46
N HIS A 138 -8.07 6.79 -7.13
CA HIS A 138 -7.01 6.47 -8.09
C HIS A 138 -7.42 5.24 -8.93
N THR A 139 -7.81 4.17 -8.24
CA THR A 139 -8.59 3.05 -8.79
C THR A 139 -9.80 2.78 -7.90
N PRO A 140 -10.80 2.02 -8.37
CA PRO A 140 -11.94 1.61 -7.54
C PRO A 140 -11.56 0.74 -6.34
N GLY A 141 -10.47 -0.03 -6.47
CA GLY A 141 -9.98 -0.96 -5.46
C GLY A 141 -8.79 -0.45 -4.64
N SER A 142 -8.39 0.81 -4.78
CA SER A 142 -7.27 1.34 -4.01
C SER A 142 -7.47 1.18 -2.50
N VAL A 143 -6.44 0.66 -1.83
CA VAL A 143 -6.38 0.55 -0.37
C VAL A 143 -5.06 1.13 0.14
N THR A 144 -5.04 1.47 1.41
CA THR A 144 -3.81 1.77 2.14
C THR A 144 -3.59 0.74 3.25
N PHE A 145 -2.32 0.51 3.62
CA PHE A 145 -1.99 -0.33 4.77
C PHE A 145 -1.36 0.53 5.86
N ARG A 146 -1.91 0.48 7.06
CA ARG A 146 -1.44 1.26 8.19
C ARG A 146 -1.05 0.37 9.35
N THR A 147 0.12 0.65 9.94
CA THR A 147 0.59 -0.06 11.14
C THR A 147 1.11 0.92 12.18
N ALA A 148 1.00 0.55 13.46
CA ALA A 148 1.70 1.26 14.52
C ALA A 148 3.21 1.12 14.31
N ALA A 149 3.97 2.21 14.45
CA ALA A 149 5.42 2.14 14.36
C ALA A 149 5.96 1.36 15.56
N ALA A 150 6.59 0.22 15.30
CA ALA A 150 7.31 -0.49 16.34
C ALA A 150 8.62 0.26 16.69
N ALA A 151 9.10 0.04 17.91
CA ALA A 151 10.17 0.79 18.54
C ALA A 151 11.56 0.76 17.84
N ALA A 152 11.76 -0.06 16.82
CA ALA A 152 13.01 -0.15 16.06
C ALA A 152 12.70 0.04 14.58
N ASP A 153 13.06 1.17 14.05
CA ASP A 153 12.80 1.53 12.66
C ASP A 153 14.12 1.58 11.90
N ALA A 154 14.37 0.54 11.11
CA ALA A 154 15.46 0.54 10.14
C ALA A 154 14.84 0.64 8.74
N THR A 155 14.44 1.85 8.33
CA THR A 155 14.07 2.08 6.93
C THR A 155 15.35 2.20 6.12
N LYS A 156 15.60 1.23 5.24
CA LYS A 156 16.66 1.32 4.25
C LYS A 156 16.01 1.43 2.88
N SER A 157 16.08 2.61 2.29
CA SER A 157 15.76 2.83 0.87
C SER A 157 17.03 2.61 0.05
N ARG A 158 16.97 1.78 -0.97
CA ARG A 158 18.03 1.69 -1.98
C ARG A 158 17.61 2.54 -3.19
N GLY A 159 18.48 3.44 -3.60
CA GLY A 159 18.38 4.08 -4.92
C GLY A 159 18.60 3.06 -6.05
N PRO A 160 18.36 3.45 -7.33
CA PRO A 160 18.57 2.58 -8.47
C PRO A 160 19.97 1.98 -8.41
N LEU A 161 20.05 0.67 -8.68
CA LEU A 161 21.22 -0.22 -8.61
C LEU A 161 22.58 0.51 -8.46
N GLY A 162 23.12 0.55 -7.23
CA GLY A 162 24.50 0.95 -6.98
C GLY A 162 24.74 2.17 -6.09
N GLN A 163 23.74 2.94 -5.71
CA GLN A 163 23.94 4.08 -4.81
C GLN A 163 23.43 3.77 -3.39
N ARG A 164 24.37 3.61 -2.45
CA ARG A 164 24.09 3.63 -1.00
C ARG A 164 23.87 5.09 -0.62
N GLY A 165 22.62 5.54 -0.60
CA GLY A 165 22.24 6.86 -0.13
C GLY A 165 21.21 6.74 0.98
N VAL A 166 21.67 6.73 2.23
CA VAL A 166 20.83 7.08 3.38
C VAL A 166 20.92 8.58 3.52
N PRO A 167 19.83 9.36 3.46
CA PRO A 167 19.86 10.72 3.95
C PRO A 167 20.15 10.66 5.46
N GLU A 168 21.25 11.28 5.92
CA GLU A 168 21.49 11.53 7.34
C GLU A 168 20.36 12.41 7.88
N GLY A 169 19.65 11.90 8.85
CA GLY A 169 18.55 12.52 9.53
C GLY A 169 17.45 11.51 9.75
N SER A 170 17.60 10.62 10.74
CA SER A 170 16.48 9.79 11.17
C SER A 170 15.34 10.74 11.58
N PRO A 171 14.16 10.69 10.91
CA PRO A 171 13.02 11.46 11.36
C PRO A 171 12.69 11.06 12.81
N PRO A 172 12.10 11.98 13.60
CA PRO A 172 11.63 11.65 14.93
C PRO A 172 10.76 10.39 14.86
N ARG A 173 10.76 9.60 15.93
CA ARG A 173 10.02 8.33 16.05
C ARG A 173 8.57 8.55 15.60
N ALA A 174 8.23 8.05 14.42
CA ALA A 174 6.87 8.11 13.92
C ALA A 174 5.95 7.25 14.82
N SER A 175 4.73 7.74 15.09
CA SER A 175 3.71 6.98 15.84
C SER A 175 3.12 5.84 15.01
N SER A 176 3.10 6.01 13.68
CA SER A 176 2.56 5.05 12.73
C SER A 176 3.21 5.17 11.34
N VAL A 177 3.00 4.15 10.53
CA VAL A 177 3.44 4.08 9.13
C VAL A 177 2.22 3.82 8.26
N LEU A 178 2.11 4.55 7.15
CA LEU A 178 1.10 4.41 6.12
C LEU A 178 1.78 4.04 4.80
N PHE A 179 1.50 2.87 4.27
CA PHE A 179 1.78 2.52 2.88
C PHE A 179 0.60 3.04 2.06
N SER A 180 0.80 4.16 1.41
CA SER A 180 -0.30 4.90 0.77
C SER A 180 -0.61 4.42 -0.64
N GLY A 181 0.21 3.55 -1.25
CA GLY A 181 0.12 3.29 -2.68
C GLY A 181 0.09 4.62 -3.43
N ASP A 182 -0.83 4.73 -4.38
CA ASP A 182 -1.01 5.93 -5.19
C ASP A 182 -2.14 6.85 -4.69
N LEU A 183 -2.39 6.85 -3.38
CA LEU A 183 -3.31 7.82 -2.77
C LEU A 183 -2.61 9.16 -2.51
N LEU A 184 -1.45 9.15 -1.83
CA LEU A 184 -0.74 10.34 -1.38
C LEU A 184 0.76 10.21 -1.64
N PHE A 185 1.34 11.21 -2.28
CA PHE A 185 2.78 11.36 -2.55
C PHE A 185 3.35 12.60 -1.85
N ALA A 186 4.68 12.71 -1.84
CA ALA A 186 5.34 13.94 -1.42
C ALA A 186 5.00 15.09 -2.40
N GLY A 187 4.18 16.03 -1.93
CA GLY A 187 3.74 17.20 -2.69
C GLY A 187 2.70 16.93 -3.78
N SER A 188 2.15 15.70 -3.87
CA SER A 188 1.18 15.33 -4.91
C SER A 188 0.20 14.26 -4.43
N ILE A 189 -0.72 13.86 -5.33
CA ILE A 189 -1.66 12.76 -5.14
C ILE A 189 -1.70 11.88 -6.39
N GLY A 190 -2.29 10.69 -6.30
CA GLY A 190 -2.52 9.82 -7.44
C GLY A 190 -3.35 10.48 -8.53
N ARG A 191 -3.03 10.15 -9.79
CA ARG A 191 -3.83 10.57 -10.95
C ARG A 191 -5.21 9.91 -10.93
N THR A 192 -6.17 10.57 -11.56
CA THR A 192 -7.57 10.11 -11.59
C THR A 192 -8.16 10.09 -13.00
N ASP A 193 -7.31 10.19 -14.02
CA ASP A 193 -7.67 10.28 -15.44
C ASP A 193 -7.59 8.93 -16.19
N LEU A 194 -7.22 7.86 -15.48
CA LEU A 194 -7.26 6.49 -16.00
C LEU A 194 -8.63 5.83 -15.72
N PRO A 195 -8.97 4.72 -16.41
CA PRO A 195 -10.21 4.01 -16.19
C PRO A 195 -10.45 3.66 -14.72
N GLY A 196 -11.61 4.03 -14.20
CA GLY A 196 -11.96 3.84 -12.77
C GLY A 196 -11.50 4.96 -11.85
N GLY A 197 -10.67 5.91 -12.35
CA GLY A 197 -10.26 7.08 -11.57
C GLY A 197 -11.39 8.10 -11.41
N ASP A 198 -11.46 8.75 -10.22
CA ASP A 198 -12.45 9.78 -9.90
C ASP A 198 -11.87 10.80 -8.92
N TYR A 199 -11.76 12.04 -9.39
CA TYR A 199 -11.11 13.10 -8.62
C TYR A 199 -11.86 13.49 -7.33
N PRO A 200 -13.18 13.68 -7.32
CA PRO A 200 -13.90 13.91 -6.06
C PRO A 200 -13.72 12.77 -5.05
N THR A 201 -13.74 11.53 -5.50
CA THR A 201 -13.58 10.34 -4.64
C THR A 201 -12.17 10.25 -4.03
N ILE A 202 -11.10 10.58 -4.76
CA ILE A 202 -9.75 10.58 -4.17
C ILE A 202 -9.60 11.66 -3.10
N LEU A 203 -10.22 12.83 -3.28
CA LEU A 203 -10.22 13.89 -2.27
C LEU A 203 -10.97 13.47 -0.99
N ASP A 204 -12.10 12.77 -1.13
CA ASP A 204 -12.81 12.19 0.01
C ASP A 204 -11.94 11.15 0.73
N SER A 205 -11.30 10.26 -0.01
CA SER A 205 -10.38 9.25 0.52
C SER A 205 -9.21 9.88 1.27
N LEU A 206 -8.59 10.94 0.72
CA LEU A 206 -7.53 11.69 1.38
C LEU A 206 -8.01 12.32 2.69
N SER A 207 -9.19 12.93 2.69
CA SER A 207 -9.78 13.53 3.89
C SER A 207 -10.06 12.49 4.97
N ARG A 208 -10.65 11.36 4.58
CA ARG A 208 -11.07 10.31 5.50
C ARG A 208 -9.91 9.46 6.01
N VAL A 209 -8.95 9.12 5.16
CA VAL A 209 -7.83 8.23 5.51
C VAL A 209 -6.63 9.03 6.00
N CYS A 210 -6.13 10.00 5.22
CA CYS A 210 -4.87 10.67 5.51
C CYS A 210 -5.01 11.80 6.53
N LEU A 211 -6.00 12.69 6.35
CA LEU A 211 -6.10 13.89 7.20
C LEU A 211 -6.60 13.59 8.62
N THR A 212 -7.03 12.37 8.91
CA THR A 212 -7.37 11.92 10.27
C THR A 212 -6.17 11.38 11.05
N LEU A 213 -5.05 11.13 10.38
CA LEU A 213 -3.84 10.58 10.99
C LEU A 213 -3.01 11.65 11.70
N PRO A 214 -2.19 11.27 12.71
CA PRO A 214 -1.22 12.16 13.35
C PRO A 214 -0.18 12.70 12.36
N ASP A 215 0.31 13.91 12.62
CA ASP A 215 1.28 14.61 11.76
C ASP A 215 2.61 13.86 11.62
N ASP A 216 3.02 13.12 12.65
CA ASP A 216 4.24 12.30 12.66
C ASP A 216 4.08 10.94 11.94
N THR A 217 2.89 10.62 11.41
CA THR A 217 2.69 9.42 10.61
C THR A 217 3.55 9.47 9.36
N ARG A 218 4.43 8.49 9.22
CA ARG A 218 5.30 8.36 8.05
C ARG A 218 4.52 7.76 6.88
N VAL A 219 4.61 8.41 5.72
CA VAL A 219 3.97 7.97 4.48
C VAL A 219 5.01 7.33 3.57
N LEU A 220 4.77 6.10 3.18
CA LEU A 220 5.55 5.29 2.24
C LEU A 220 4.71 5.13 0.97
N PRO A 221 4.92 5.98 -0.04
CA PRO A 221 4.08 6.03 -1.23
C PRO A 221 4.46 4.98 -2.28
N GLY A 222 3.56 4.75 -3.25
CA GLY A 222 3.84 3.93 -4.43
C GLY A 222 4.95 4.51 -5.31
N HIS A 223 5.08 5.82 -5.37
CA HIS A 223 6.13 6.50 -6.16
C HIS A 223 6.80 7.63 -5.40
N GLY A 224 8.06 7.87 -5.75
CA GLY A 224 8.84 8.99 -5.22
C GLY A 224 9.29 8.81 -3.77
N PRO A 225 9.72 9.90 -3.11
CA PRO A 225 10.26 9.84 -1.77
C PRO A 225 9.19 9.69 -0.69
N GLN A 226 9.60 9.15 0.46
CA GLN A 226 8.76 9.14 1.67
C GLN A 226 8.50 10.56 2.17
N THR A 227 7.39 10.72 2.89
CA THR A 227 6.97 11.98 3.52
C THR A 227 6.29 11.73 4.87
N THR A 228 5.64 12.74 5.43
CA THR A 228 4.79 12.61 6.63
C THR A 228 3.44 13.29 6.40
N ILE A 229 2.42 12.85 7.14
CA ILE A 229 1.10 13.49 7.08
C ILE A 229 1.18 14.98 7.42
N GLY A 230 1.99 15.37 8.40
CA GLY A 230 2.16 16.78 8.77
C GLY A 230 2.81 17.62 7.66
N ALA A 231 3.83 17.10 6.98
CA ALA A 231 4.44 17.77 5.85
C ALA A 231 3.43 17.98 4.71
N GLU A 232 2.71 16.93 4.35
CA GLU A 232 1.72 17.00 3.28
C GLU A 232 0.53 17.91 3.63
N ARG A 233 0.06 17.87 4.87
CA ARG A 233 -0.99 18.80 5.35
C ARG A 233 -0.57 20.25 5.23
N ALA A 234 0.72 20.54 5.46
CA ALA A 234 1.25 21.90 5.43
C ALA A 234 1.55 22.41 4.01
N THR A 235 1.97 21.54 3.09
CA THR A 235 2.57 21.98 1.82
C THR A 235 1.96 21.38 0.55
N ASN A 236 1.18 20.29 0.67
CA ASN A 236 0.62 19.63 -0.50
C ASN A 236 -0.56 20.45 -1.07
N PRO A 237 -0.46 20.94 -2.32
CA PRO A 237 -1.49 21.80 -2.89
C PRO A 237 -2.85 21.13 -3.06
N PHE A 238 -2.89 19.80 -3.19
CA PHE A 238 -4.12 19.03 -3.33
C PHE A 238 -4.87 18.86 -2.01
N LEU A 239 -4.18 19.00 -0.87
CA LEU A 239 -4.78 18.93 0.46
C LEU A 239 -5.23 20.31 0.97
N ALA A 240 -4.82 21.39 0.27
CA ALA A 240 -5.22 22.74 0.61
C ALA A 240 -6.74 22.88 0.51
N GLY A 241 -7.38 23.26 1.61
CA GLY A 241 -8.84 23.44 1.65
C GLY A 241 -9.66 22.17 1.92
N LEU A 242 -9.04 21.00 2.02
CA LEU A 242 -9.75 19.81 2.47
C LEU A 242 -10.01 19.91 3.98
N ALA A 243 -11.28 19.82 4.37
CA ALA A 243 -11.65 19.75 5.77
C ALA A 243 -11.22 18.40 6.35
N ARG A 244 -10.70 18.41 7.58
CA ARG A 244 -10.51 17.19 8.34
C ARG A 244 -11.87 16.51 8.50
N ALA A 245 -12.05 15.30 7.97
CA ALA A 245 -13.27 14.54 8.16
C ALA A 245 -13.52 14.35 9.67
N PRO A 246 -14.75 14.56 10.18
CA PRO A 246 -15.05 14.22 11.57
C PRO A 246 -14.70 12.75 11.80
N GLY A 247 -13.94 12.48 12.85
CA GLY A 247 -13.58 11.11 13.22
C GLY A 247 -14.83 10.23 13.31
N PRO A 248 -14.72 8.90 13.15
CA PRO A 248 -15.85 7.99 13.21
C PRO A 248 -16.62 8.26 14.51
N SER A 249 -17.89 8.59 14.39
CA SER A 249 -18.78 8.74 15.54
C SER A 249 -18.69 7.48 16.40
N PRO A 250 -18.56 7.60 17.73
CA PRO A 250 -18.55 6.42 18.59
C PRO A 250 -19.79 5.59 18.30
N ARG A 251 -19.58 4.31 17.96
CA ARG A 251 -20.68 3.38 17.70
C ARG A 251 -21.62 3.42 18.91
N PRO A 252 -22.94 3.64 18.73
CA PRO A 252 -23.86 3.63 19.88
C PRO A 252 -23.70 2.31 20.62
N ALA A 253 -23.60 2.41 21.95
CA ALA A 253 -23.52 1.22 22.81
C ALA A 253 -24.71 0.30 22.49
N PRO A 254 -24.51 -1.03 22.46
CA PRO A 254 -25.60 -1.96 22.23
C PRO A 254 -26.71 -1.69 23.26
N ALA A 255 -27.95 -1.50 22.75
CA ALA A 255 -29.10 -1.25 23.60
C ALA A 255 -29.18 -2.39 24.63
N ALA A 256 -29.27 -1.99 25.89
CA ALA A 256 -29.46 -2.96 26.97
C ALA A 256 -30.72 -3.80 26.67
N GLY A 257 -30.51 -5.10 26.47
CA GLY A 257 -31.62 -6.03 26.25
C GLY A 257 -32.64 -5.97 27.36
N PRO A 258 -33.92 -6.29 27.08
CA PRO A 258 -34.99 -6.22 28.08
C PRO A 258 -34.67 -7.11 29.28
N LYS A 259 -34.74 -6.54 30.50
CA LYS A 259 -34.64 -7.27 31.75
C LYS A 259 -35.74 -8.35 31.77
N ARG A 260 -35.33 -9.60 31.87
CA ARG A 260 -36.28 -10.71 32.11
C ARG A 260 -36.99 -10.47 33.46
N PRO A 261 -38.32 -10.55 33.50
CA PRO A 261 -39.01 -10.54 34.80
C PRO A 261 -38.62 -11.79 35.57
N GLY A 262 -38.22 -11.60 36.84
CA GLY A 262 -37.90 -12.67 37.76
C GLY A 262 -39.15 -13.49 38.07
N LEU A 263 -38.98 -14.80 38.14
CA LEU A 263 -39.84 -15.73 38.84
C LEU A 263 -39.41 -15.82 40.31
#